data_3bbd8a9c73a6fd5d4d5350603d389e1f
#
_entry.id   3bbd8a9c73a6fd5d4d5350603d389e1f
#
_cell.length_a   1.000
_cell.length_b   1.000
_cell.length_c   1.000
_cell.angle_alpha   90.00
_cell.angle_beta   90.00
_cell.angle_gamma   90.00
#
_symmetry.space_group_name_H-M   'P 1'
#
loop_
_entity.id
_entity.type
_entity.pdbx_description
1 polymer ?
#
loop_
_entity_poly.entity_id
_entity_poly.type
_entity_poly.pdbx_seq_one_letter_code
_entity_poly.pdbx_strand_id
1 'polypeptide(L)'
;MTQSLSQLQTATRRAVADGPGVSDAALRARVASGQPPSELAVLVQKIRDHAYRVTDADVDALRGRYTEDQLFELIVAAALGAAEARLKAALAAVEGACD
;
A
#
# COMPACT_ATOMS: atom_id res chain seq x y z
N MET A 1 20.96 -17.82 -8.77
CA MET A 1 20.15 -17.18 -9.81
C MET A 1 19.51 -15.91 -9.26
N THR A 2 19.62 -14.81 -9.95
CA THR A 2 19.13 -13.52 -9.46
C THR A 2 17.69 -13.31 -9.93
N GLN A 3 16.80 -12.99 -9.00
CA GLN A 3 15.45 -12.60 -9.36
C GLN A 3 15.46 -11.21 -9.99
N SER A 4 14.58 -10.99 -10.95
CA SER A 4 14.40 -9.64 -11.49
C SER A 4 13.77 -8.72 -10.44
N LEU A 5 13.91 -7.42 -10.63
CA LEU A 5 13.31 -6.44 -9.74
C LEU A 5 11.79 -6.60 -9.66
N SER A 6 11.13 -6.88 -10.80
CA SER A 6 9.69 -7.07 -10.81
C SER A 6 9.26 -8.36 -10.10
N GLN A 7 10.08 -9.41 -10.13
CA GLN A 7 9.78 -10.64 -9.38
C GLN A 7 9.91 -10.42 -7.87
N LEU A 8 10.95 -9.71 -7.42
CA LEU A 8 11.12 -9.36 -6.01
C LEU A 8 9.97 -8.49 -5.53
N GLN A 9 9.57 -7.52 -6.33
CA GLN A 9 8.46 -6.63 -6.03
C GLN A 9 7.15 -7.41 -5.90
N THR A 10 6.89 -8.36 -6.81
CA THR A 10 5.69 -9.20 -6.76
C THR A 10 5.68 -10.07 -5.53
N ALA A 11 6.82 -10.69 -5.16
CA ALA A 11 6.93 -11.51 -3.97
C ALA A 11 6.68 -10.70 -2.70
N THR A 12 7.26 -9.51 -2.60
CA THR A 12 7.06 -8.61 -1.47
C THR A 12 5.59 -8.19 -1.35
N ARG A 13 4.98 -7.81 -2.47
CA ARG A 13 3.58 -7.43 -2.51
C ARG A 13 2.67 -8.55 -2.02
N ARG A 14 2.91 -9.79 -2.44
CA ARG A 14 2.13 -10.94 -2.00
C ARG A 14 2.29 -11.19 -0.50
N ALA A 15 3.50 -11.07 0.02
CA ALA A 15 3.75 -11.27 1.44
C ALA A 15 2.99 -10.23 2.29
N VAL A 16 2.96 -8.97 1.86
CA VAL A 16 2.29 -7.90 2.60
C VAL A 16 0.78 -7.93 2.37
N ALA A 17 0.33 -8.04 1.12
CA ALA A 17 -1.10 -7.93 0.79
C ALA A 17 -1.87 -9.22 1.04
N ASP A 18 -1.28 -10.38 0.71
CA ASP A 18 -1.97 -11.67 0.72
C ASP A 18 -1.49 -12.62 1.83
N GLY A 19 -0.40 -12.27 2.50
CA GLY A 19 0.16 -13.11 3.55
C GLY A 19 -0.66 -13.12 4.82
N PRO A 20 -0.34 -14.01 5.78
CA PRO A 20 -1.03 -14.05 7.06
C PRO A 20 -0.81 -12.76 7.85
N GLY A 21 -1.83 -12.33 8.58
CA GLY A 21 -1.81 -11.12 9.40
C GLY A 21 -3.03 -11.04 10.26
N VAL A 22 -3.15 -9.99 11.06
CA VAL A 22 -4.31 -9.76 11.93
C VAL A 22 -5.46 -9.04 11.22
N SER A 23 -5.19 -8.46 10.05
CA SER A 23 -6.23 -7.87 9.21
C SER A 23 -6.63 -8.84 8.11
N ASP A 24 -7.81 -8.61 7.53
CA ASP A 24 -8.31 -9.40 6.40
C ASP A 24 -7.40 -9.17 5.17
N ALA A 25 -6.91 -10.26 4.57
CA ALA A 25 -6.07 -10.22 3.40
C ALA A 25 -6.76 -9.51 2.20
N ALA A 26 -8.06 -9.74 2.02
CA ALA A 26 -8.82 -9.06 0.97
C ALA A 26 -8.85 -7.55 1.17
N LEU A 27 -8.98 -7.11 2.42
CA LEU A 27 -8.95 -5.68 2.76
C LEU A 27 -7.56 -5.08 2.47
N ARG A 28 -6.49 -5.76 2.86
CA ARG A 28 -5.13 -5.31 2.58
C ARG A 28 -4.88 -5.19 1.08
N ALA A 29 -5.38 -6.14 0.29
CA ALA A 29 -5.25 -6.10 -1.15
C ALA A 29 -5.97 -4.90 -1.76
N ARG A 30 -7.17 -4.57 -1.27
CA ARG A 30 -7.91 -3.38 -1.71
C ARG A 30 -7.17 -2.10 -1.38
N VAL A 31 -6.61 -2.01 -0.18
CA VAL A 31 -5.84 -0.85 0.26
C VAL A 31 -4.58 -0.69 -0.60
N ALA A 32 -3.87 -1.77 -0.86
CA ALA A 32 -2.68 -1.75 -1.70
C ALA A 32 -2.98 -1.34 -3.14
N SER A 33 -4.13 -1.73 -3.69
CA SER A 33 -4.53 -1.38 -5.06
C SER A 33 -5.12 0.03 -5.19
N GLY A 34 -5.30 0.75 -4.09
CA GLY A 34 -5.86 2.10 -4.11
C GLY A 34 -7.38 2.13 -4.18
N GLN A 35 -8.04 1.04 -3.78
CA GLN A 35 -9.50 0.95 -3.76
C GLN A 35 -10.00 0.59 -2.35
N PRO A 36 -9.68 1.39 -1.33
CA PRO A 36 -10.07 1.11 0.04
C PRO A 36 -11.56 1.34 0.27
N PRO A 37 -12.12 0.76 1.37
CA PRO A 37 -13.42 1.18 1.85
C PRO A 37 -13.44 2.67 2.19
N SER A 38 -14.62 3.27 2.23
CA SER A 38 -14.77 4.71 2.44
C SER A 38 -14.15 5.22 3.73
N GLU A 39 -14.19 4.45 4.82
CA GLU A 39 -13.61 4.85 6.11
C GLU A 39 -12.08 4.93 6.07
N LEU A 40 -11.44 4.24 5.14
CA LEU A 40 -9.98 4.25 4.98
C LEU A 40 -9.53 5.19 3.83
N ALA A 41 -10.47 5.75 3.08
CA ALA A 41 -10.15 6.49 1.86
C ALA A 41 -9.23 7.69 2.11
N VAL A 42 -9.48 8.47 3.16
CA VAL A 42 -8.66 9.65 3.48
C VAL A 42 -7.24 9.26 3.83
N LEU A 43 -7.09 8.24 4.70
CA LEU A 43 -5.76 7.77 5.11
C LEU A 43 -4.98 7.22 3.91
N VAL A 44 -5.61 6.37 3.11
CA VAL A 44 -4.96 5.75 1.95
C VAL A 44 -4.57 6.82 0.92
N GLN A 45 -5.44 7.80 0.68
CA GLN A 45 -5.15 8.89 -0.26
C GLN A 45 -3.94 9.70 0.19
N LYS A 46 -3.86 10.04 1.48
CA LYS A 46 -2.70 10.76 2.03
C LYS A 46 -1.42 9.94 1.89
N ILE A 47 -1.47 8.65 2.19
CA ILE A 47 -0.30 7.77 2.05
C ILE A 47 0.17 7.71 0.59
N ARG A 48 -0.75 7.65 -0.36
CA ARG A 48 -0.41 7.58 -1.78
C ARG A 48 0.19 8.88 -2.30
N ASP A 49 -0.36 10.01 -1.91
CA ASP A 49 0.02 11.31 -2.49
C ASP A 49 1.04 12.05 -1.63
N HIS A 50 0.83 12.06 -0.32
CA HIS A 50 1.65 12.84 0.61
C HIS A 50 1.67 12.16 1.99
N ALA A 51 2.43 11.08 2.11
CA ALA A 51 2.49 10.30 3.36
C ALA A 51 2.84 11.16 4.58
N TYR A 52 3.64 12.21 4.42
CA TYR A 52 4.01 13.12 5.50
C TYR A 52 2.83 13.94 6.05
N ARG A 53 1.69 13.94 5.37
CA ARG A 53 0.47 14.63 5.84
C ARG A 53 -0.41 13.76 6.73
N VAL A 54 -0.09 12.49 6.91
CA VAL A 54 -0.80 11.63 7.84
C VAL A 54 -0.55 12.14 9.25
N THR A 55 -1.63 12.38 10.00
CA THR A 55 -1.56 12.89 11.36
C THR A 55 -2.06 11.86 12.37
N ASP A 56 -1.77 12.07 13.65
CA ASP A 56 -2.31 11.23 14.71
C ASP A 56 -3.84 11.22 14.68
N ALA A 57 -4.47 12.35 14.33
CA ALA A 57 -5.92 12.44 14.23
C ALA A 57 -6.49 11.52 13.14
N ASP A 58 -5.79 11.38 12.01
CA ASP A 58 -6.20 10.48 10.94
C ASP A 58 -6.23 9.03 11.42
N VAL A 59 -5.24 8.63 12.21
CA VAL A 59 -5.14 7.28 12.77
C VAL A 59 -6.15 7.08 13.91
N ASP A 60 -6.26 8.07 14.80
CA ASP A 60 -7.18 8.00 15.94
C ASP A 60 -8.64 7.83 15.50
N ALA A 61 -9.02 8.44 14.38
CA ALA A 61 -10.37 8.30 13.84
C ALA A 61 -10.72 6.85 13.48
N LEU A 62 -9.73 6.00 13.26
CA LEU A 62 -9.92 4.60 12.87
C LEU A 62 -9.75 3.61 14.02
N ARG A 63 -9.28 4.06 15.20
CA ARG A 63 -9.02 3.17 16.33
C ARG A 63 -10.26 2.48 16.89
N GLY A 64 -11.44 3.03 16.65
CA GLY A 64 -12.69 2.40 17.04
C GLY A 64 -13.11 1.23 16.15
N ARG A 65 -12.55 1.14 14.93
CA ARG A 65 -12.90 0.11 13.95
C ARG A 65 -11.82 -0.94 13.78
N TYR A 66 -10.56 -0.56 14.00
CA TYR A 66 -9.39 -1.41 13.76
C TYR A 66 -8.47 -1.35 14.96
N THR A 67 -7.82 -2.48 15.27
CA THR A 67 -6.76 -2.52 16.27
C THR A 67 -5.52 -1.81 15.73
N GLU A 68 -4.56 -1.49 16.62
CA GLU A 68 -3.30 -0.90 16.19
C GLU A 68 -2.54 -1.80 15.22
N ASP A 69 -2.54 -3.11 15.49
CA ASP A 69 -1.87 -4.07 14.62
C ASP A 69 -2.53 -4.13 13.24
N GLN A 70 -3.86 -4.09 13.19
CA GLN A 70 -4.58 -4.03 11.92
C GLN A 70 -4.27 -2.74 11.16
N LEU A 71 -4.26 -1.61 11.84
CA LEU A 71 -3.94 -0.32 11.23
C LEU A 71 -2.51 -0.30 10.70
N PHE A 72 -1.55 -0.85 11.45
CA PHE A 72 -0.18 -0.96 11.01
C PHE A 72 -0.10 -1.76 9.70
N GLU A 73 -0.75 -2.91 9.62
CA GLU A 73 -0.76 -3.74 8.42
C GLU A 73 -1.38 -3.00 7.23
N LEU A 74 -2.47 -2.28 7.45
CA LEU A 74 -3.15 -1.52 6.39
C LEU A 74 -2.31 -0.35 5.90
N ILE A 75 -1.62 0.34 6.80
CA ILE A 75 -0.71 1.44 6.44
C ILE A 75 0.46 0.92 5.60
N VAL A 76 1.06 -0.21 6.02
CA VAL A 76 2.16 -0.83 5.26
C VAL A 76 1.67 -1.26 3.87
N ALA A 77 0.48 -1.86 3.78
CA ALA A 77 -0.10 -2.25 2.49
C ALA A 77 -0.33 -1.04 1.57
N ALA A 78 -0.84 0.06 2.12
CA ALA A 78 -1.06 1.29 1.35
C ALA A 78 0.27 1.89 0.87
N ALA A 79 1.28 1.91 1.72
CA ALA A 79 2.60 2.44 1.37
C ALA A 79 3.27 1.60 0.29
N LEU A 80 3.18 0.28 0.39
CA LEU A 80 3.71 -0.64 -0.62
C LEU A 80 3.01 -0.43 -1.96
N GLY A 81 1.67 -0.33 -1.96
CA GLY A 81 0.90 -0.09 -3.17
C GLY A 81 1.28 1.23 -3.85
N ALA A 82 1.49 2.29 -3.06
CA ALA A 82 1.92 3.58 -3.57
C ALA A 82 3.33 3.49 -4.19
N ALA A 83 4.24 2.79 -3.54
CA ALA A 83 5.61 2.59 -4.05
C ALA A 83 5.60 1.79 -5.36
N GLU A 84 4.79 0.74 -5.45
CA GLU A 84 4.65 -0.04 -6.67
C GLU A 84 4.11 0.81 -7.82
N ALA A 85 3.11 1.64 -7.57
CA ALA A 85 2.53 2.51 -8.59
C ALA A 85 3.55 3.51 -9.13
N ARG A 86 4.36 4.08 -8.24
CA ARG A 86 5.42 5.02 -8.64
C ARG A 86 6.52 4.33 -9.44
N LEU A 87 6.93 3.14 -9.02
CA LEU A 87 7.95 2.38 -9.73
C LEU A 87 7.45 1.98 -11.12
N LYS A 88 6.21 1.53 -11.24
CA LYS A 88 5.60 1.18 -12.51
C LYS A 88 5.57 2.38 -13.46
N ALA A 89 5.19 3.56 -12.96
CA ALA A 89 5.15 4.77 -13.75
C ALA A 89 6.56 5.19 -14.20
N ALA A 90 7.55 5.08 -13.31
CA ALA A 90 8.93 5.41 -13.63
C ALA A 90 9.50 4.47 -14.70
N LEU A 91 9.24 3.17 -14.57
CA LEU A 91 9.69 2.18 -15.55
C LEU A 91 9.05 2.43 -16.92
N ALA A 92 7.76 2.75 -16.94
CA ALA A 92 7.06 3.07 -18.18
C ALA A 92 7.65 4.32 -18.86
N ALA A 93 8.03 5.33 -18.08
CA ALA A 93 8.66 6.54 -18.59
C ALA A 93 10.05 6.23 -19.19
N VAL A 94 10.84 5.38 -18.53
CA VAL A 94 12.15 4.96 -19.03
C VAL A 94 12.02 4.16 -20.33
N GLU A 95 11.09 3.23 -20.39
CA GLU A 95 10.81 2.44 -21.58
C GLU A 95 10.38 3.35 -22.76
N GLY A 96 9.50 4.31 -22.50
CA GLY A 96 9.07 5.28 -23.51
C GLY A 96 10.23 6.17 -23.99
N ALA A 97 11.16 6.54 -23.12
CA ALA A 97 12.31 7.36 -23.47
C ALA A 97 13.35 6.60 -24.31
N CYS A 98 13.37 5.29 -24.25
CA CYS A 98 14.31 4.46 -25.01
C CYS A 98 13.87 4.24 -26.46
N ASP A 99 12.66 4.58 -26.79
CA ASP A 99 12.14 4.48 -28.16
C ASP A 99 12.55 5.73 -28.99
#